data_ca418af0323d6279453bbb9d78e9d8ef
#
_entry.id   ca418af0323d6279453bbb9d78e9d8ef
#
_cell.length_a   1.000
_cell.length_b   1.000
_cell.length_c   1.000
_cell.angle_alpha   90.00
_cell.angle_beta   90.00
_cell.angle_gamma   90.00
#
_symmetry.space_group_name_H-M   'P 1'
#
loop_
_entity.id
_entity.type
_entity.pdbx_description
1 polymer ?
#
loop_
_entity_poly.entity_id
_entity_poly.type
_entity_poly.pdbx_seq_one_letter_code
_entity_poly.pdbx_strand_id
1 'polypeptide(L)'
;MMMGDDRQIEKLERTISYKGAELELVRRPDVIWVGCVDFAKNNTDESDISATLKRFQELVEIAPIREKINPDWSASLSINYARNDKPCGIMFANESYSDQQDERYDVLTQPGGLWLRVKGDSDNAKALLEKENADLYEFFGALRNAAIENGYIQNLDVNIEVEYHCHAEYNTPPHTCYAYIPVIENP
;
A
#
# COMPACT_ATOMS: atom_id res chain seq x y z
N MET A 1 31.49 -5.92 9.20
CA MET A 1 31.20 -5.29 7.91
C MET A 1 29.85 -5.86 7.47
N MET A 2 28.74 -5.20 7.86
CA MET A 2 27.40 -5.62 7.45
C MET A 2 27.29 -5.26 5.97
N MET A 3 27.18 -6.26 5.11
CA MET A 3 26.71 -6.03 3.74
C MET A 3 25.29 -5.56 3.85
N GLY A 4 25.03 -4.31 3.52
CA GLY A 4 23.68 -3.81 3.35
C GLY A 4 23.00 -4.66 2.28
N ASP A 5 21.84 -5.20 2.60
CA ASP A 5 21.08 -6.01 1.67
C ASP A 5 20.44 -5.07 0.64
N ASP A 6 21.10 -4.89 -0.50
CA ASP A 6 20.66 -4.02 -1.62
C ASP A 6 19.37 -4.54 -2.32
N ARG A 7 18.73 -5.57 -1.76
CA ARG A 7 17.73 -6.38 -2.48
C ARG A 7 16.33 -5.77 -2.56
N GLN A 8 16.00 -4.68 -1.85
CA GLN A 8 14.65 -4.10 -1.94
C GLN A 8 14.62 -2.59 -1.64
N ILE A 9 15.40 -1.81 -2.36
CA ILE A 9 15.33 -0.36 -2.26
C ILE A 9 14.35 0.16 -3.31
N GLU A 10 13.27 0.76 -2.84
CA GLU A 10 12.40 1.58 -3.67
C GLU A 10 13.19 2.76 -4.24
N LYS A 11 13.12 2.95 -5.55
CA LYS A 11 13.87 3.99 -6.24
C LYS A 11 12.95 5.08 -6.74
N LEU A 12 13.17 6.32 -6.30
CA LEU A 12 12.51 7.49 -6.86
C LEU A 12 12.94 7.68 -8.32
N GLU A 13 11.98 7.63 -9.25
CA GLU A 13 12.20 7.91 -10.67
C GLU A 13 12.01 9.40 -10.98
N ARG A 14 10.93 10.00 -10.47
CA ARG A 14 10.67 11.43 -10.59
C ARG A 14 9.58 11.90 -9.62
N THR A 15 9.57 13.21 -9.36
CA THR A 15 8.46 13.90 -8.69
C THR A 15 7.49 14.44 -9.75
N ILE A 16 6.20 14.37 -9.47
CA ILE A 16 5.10 14.85 -10.30
C ILE A 16 4.33 15.91 -9.50
N SER A 17 4.24 17.13 -10.02
CA SER A 17 3.37 18.16 -9.44
C SER A 17 1.95 18.03 -9.99
N TYR A 18 0.96 17.90 -9.12
CA TYR A 18 -0.44 17.78 -9.49
C TYR A 18 -1.34 18.54 -8.50
N LYS A 19 -2.11 19.52 -8.97
CA LYS A 19 -3.00 20.37 -8.16
C LYS A 19 -2.36 20.99 -6.90
N GLY A 20 -1.06 21.27 -6.95
CA GLY A 20 -0.31 21.83 -5.83
C GLY A 20 0.23 20.81 -4.83
N ALA A 21 -0.01 19.51 -5.03
CA ALA A 21 0.64 18.43 -4.32
C ALA A 21 1.87 17.93 -5.05
N GLU A 22 2.81 17.35 -4.32
CA GLU A 22 3.94 16.61 -4.87
C GLU A 22 3.69 15.11 -4.72
N LEU A 23 3.63 14.42 -5.86
CA LEU A 23 3.51 12.97 -5.94
C LEU A 23 4.85 12.40 -6.41
N GLU A 24 5.11 11.17 -6.03
CA GLU A 24 6.36 10.51 -6.39
C GLU A 24 6.09 9.28 -7.25
N LEU A 25 6.72 9.25 -8.43
CA LEU A 25 6.80 8.06 -9.25
C LEU A 25 8.01 7.26 -8.78
N VAL A 26 7.77 6.07 -8.26
CA VAL A 26 8.79 5.20 -7.69
C VAL A 26 8.82 3.86 -8.40
N ARG A 27 10.01 3.27 -8.52
CA ARG A 27 10.16 1.88 -8.96
C ARG A 27 10.34 1.01 -7.74
N ARG A 28 9.46 0.03 -7.59
CA ARG A 28 9.53 -0.97 -6.52
C ARG A 28 10.00 -2.31 -7.08
N PRO A 29 10.80 -3.08 -6.35
CA PRO A 29 11.07 -4.48 -6.66
C PRO A 29 9.83 -5.35 -6.42
N ASP A 30 9.93 -6.65 -6.64
CA ASP A 30 8.94 -7.61 -6.16
C ASP A 30 8.82 -7.50 -4.64
N VAL A 31 7.59 -7.52 -4.13
CA VAL A 31 7.30 -7.41 -2.70
C VAL A 31 6.56 -8.65 -2.22
N ILE A 32 7.02 -9.21 -1.11
CA ILE A 32 6.31 -10.28 -0.39
C ILE A 32 5.52 -9.64 0.74
N TRP A 33 4.20 -9.70 0.63
CA TRP A 33 3.28 -9.31 1.68
C TRP A 33 2.89 -10.51 2.52
N VAL A 34 3.03 -10.39 3.83
CA VAL A 34 2.69 -11.43 4.81
C VAL A 34 1.65 -10.88 5.77
N GLY A 35 0.49 -11.51 5.81
CA GLY A 35 -0.60 -10.97 6.62
C GLY A 35 -1.84 -11.83 6.66
N CYS A 36 -2.99 -11.19 6.78
CA CYS A 36 -4.30 -11.83 6.73
C CYS A 36 -5.14 -11.17 5.66
N VAL A 37 -5.64 -11.95 4.71
CA VAL A 37 -6.53 -11.50 3.64
C VAL A 37 -7.95 -11.99 3.87
N ASP A 38 -8.92 -11.17 3.52
CA ASP A 38 -10.31 -11.58 3.38
C ASP A 38 -10.86 -11.10 2.03
N PHE A 39 -11.38 -12.03 1.24
CA PHE A 39 -12.08 -11.75 -0.01
C PHE A 39 -13.57 -11.68 0.29
N ALA A 40 -14.03 -10.51 0.71
CA ALA A 40 -15.43 -10.28 1.00
C ALA A 40 -16.31 -10.48 -0.24
N LYS A 41 -17.44 -11.13 -0.05
CA LYS A 41 -18.47 -11.26 -1.13
C LYS A 41 -19.09 -9.93 -1.51
N ASN A 42 -19.04 -8.95 -0.60
CA ASN A 42 -19.47 -7.57 -0.80
C ASN A 42 -18.44 -6.63 -0.16
N ASN A 43 -17.82 -5.77 -0.97
CA ASN A 43 -16.72 -4.86 -0.59
C ASN A 43 -17.12 -3.72 0.37
N THR A 44 -18.31 -3.73 0.91
CA THR A 44 -18.87 -2.65 1.74
C THR A 44 -19.17 -3.08 3.16
N ASP A 45 -18.79 -4.30 3.57
CA ASP A 45 -19.04 -4.76 4.92
C ASP A 45 -17.88 -4.37 5.84
N GLU A 46 -18.04 -3.30 6.59
CA GLU A 46 -17.05 -2.83 7.58
C GLU A 46 -16.75 -3.92 8.63
N SER A 47 -17.66 -4.86 8.88
CA SER A 47 -17.43 -5.94 9.84
C SER A 47 -16.30 -6.88 9.38
N ASP A 48 -16.19 -7.15 8.09
CA ASP A 48 -15.16 -8.02 7.52
C ASP A 48 -13.77 -7.38 7.62
N ILE A 49 -13.66 -6.08 7.36
CA ILE A 49 -12.42 -5.31 7.50
C ILE A 49 -11.93 -5.37 8.95
N SER A 50 -12.81 -5.09 9.90
CA SER A 50 -12.48 -5.09 11.34
C SER A 50 -12.07 -6.47 11.83
N ALA A 51 -12.75 -7.52 11.39
CA ALA A 51 -12.42 -8.91 11.75
C ALA A 51 -11.07 -9.33 11.18
N THR A 52 -10.76 -8.93 9.95
CA THR A 52 -9.48 -9.21 9.29
C THR A 52 -8.32 -8.50 9.99
N LEU A 53 -8.49 -7.22 10.34
CA LEU A 53 -7.50 -6.47 11.10
C LEU A 53 -7.24 -7.11 12.47
N LYS A 54 -8.30 -7.47 13.18
CA LYS A 54 -8.20 -8.12 14.50
C LYS A 54 -7.44 -9.45 14.39
N ARG A 55 -7.80 -10.28 13.40
CA ARG A 55 -7.11 -11.56 13.13
C ARG A 55 -5.61 -11.35 12.88
N PHE A 56 -5.27 -10.34 12.07
CA PHE A 56 -3.89 -10.00 11.80
C PHE A 56 -3.12 -9.59 13.07
N GLN A 57 -3.69 -8.70 13.88
CA GLN A 57 -3.08 -8.22 15.12
C GLN A 57 -2.85 -9.37 16.11
N GLU A 58 -3.87 -10.22 16.35
CA GLU A 58 -3.75 -11.38 17.22
C GLU A 58 -2.70 -12.38 16.72
N LEU A 59 -2.63 -12.59 15.39
CA LEU A 59 -1.68 -13.53 14.81
C LEU A 59 -0.23 -13.03 14.93
N VAL A 60 0.01 -11.75 14.70
CA VAL A 60 1.36 -11.16 14.85
C VAL A 60 1.89 -11.27 16.28
N GLU A 61 1.02 -11.20 17.29
CA GLU A 61 1.41 -11.39 18.70
C GLU A 61 1.88 -12.81 19.00
N ILE A 62 1.21 -13.83 18.45
CA ILE A 62 1.50 -15.25 18.76
C ILE A 62 2.47 -15.91 17.78
N ALA A 63 2.61 -15.38 16.58
CA ALA A 63 3.52 -15.86 15.53
C ALA A 63 4.13 -14.68 14.79
N PRO A 64 5.15 -14.01 15.35
CA PRO A 64 5.75 -12.84 14.71
C PRO A 64 6.21 -13.12 13.28
N ILE A 65 5.90 -12.20 12.36
CA ILE A 65 6.34 -12.28 10.96
C ILE A 65 7.86 -12.25 10.91
N ARG A 66 8.44 -13.21 10.19
CA ARG A 66 9.89 -13.35 10.03
C ARG A 66 10.42 -12.38 8.98
N GLU A 67 11.63 -11.92 9.18
CA GLU A 67 12.39 -11.12 8.20
C GLU A 67 11.62 -9.91 7.65
N LYS A 68 10.94 -9.16 8.55
CA LYS A 68 10.26 -7.91 8.17
C LYS A 68 11.26 -6.93 7.56
N ILE A 69 10.88 -6.31 6.45
CA ILE A 69 11.69 -5.29 5.78
C ILE A 69 11.70 -4.02 6.60
N ASN A 70 10.53 -3.54 6.99
CA ASN A 70 10.33 -2.36 7.81
C ASN A 70 9.52 -2.76 9.06
N PRO A 71 10.18 -3.09 10.18
CA PRO A 71 9.48 -3.62 11.37
C PRO A 71 8.39 -2.70 11.92
N ASP A 72 8.58 -1.39 11.80
CA ASP A 72 7.67 -0.36 12.32
C ASP A 72 6.56 0.03 11.32
N TRP A 73 6.53 -0.59 10.14
CA TRP A 73 5.54 -0.30 9.11
C TRP A 73 4.59 -1.47 8.95
N SER A 74 3.33 -1.14 8.65
CA SER A 74 2.32 -2.10 8.20
C SER A 74 1.53 -1.51 7.03
N ALA A 75 0.82 -2.36 6.32
CA ALA A 75 0.00 -1.93 5.19
C ALA A 75 -1.41 -2.49 5.25
N SER A 76 -2.34 -1.72 4.70
CA SER A 76 -3.63 -2.21 4.21
C SER A 76 -3.55 -2.30 2.69
N LEU A 77 -3.91 -3.44 2.14
CA LEU A 77 -3.92 -3.68 0.71
C LEU A 77 -5.36 -3.82 0.24
N SER A 78 -5.76 -2.96 -0.71
CA SER A 78 -7.01 -3.10 -1.45
C SER A 78 -6.74 -3.91 -2.71
N ILE A 79 -7.23 -5.15 -2.75
CA ILE A 79 -6.94 -6.11 -3.81
C ILE A 79 -8.13 -6.20 -4.76
N ASN A 80 -7.90 -6.07 -6.07
CA ASN A 80 -8.90 -6.17 -7.14
C ASN A 80 -10.03 -5.13 -7.12
N TYR A 81 -9.91 -4.03 -6.40
CA TYR A 81 -10.98 -3.01 -6.32
C TYR A 81 -11.23 -2.28 -7.65
N ALA A 82 -10.24 -2.19 -8.51
CA ALA A 82 -10.39 -1.60 -9.84
C ALA A 82 -10.87 -2.59 -10.91
N ARG A 83 -11.17 -3.84 -10.55
CA ARG A 83 -11.63 -4.91 -11.47
C ARG A 83 -12.95 -5.49 -10.99
N ASN A 84 -13.83 -5.76 -11.95
CA ASN A 84 -15.13 -6.40 -11.67
C ASN A 84 -15.14 -7.91 -11.94
N ASP A 85 -14.05 -8.46 -12.50
CA ASP A 85 -13.94 -9.86 -12.92
C ASP A 85 -13.28 -10.77 -11.89
N LYS A 86 -12.83 -10.21 -10.77
CA LYS A 86 -12.20 -10.94 -9.65
C LYS A 86 -12.81 -10.52 -8.32
N PRO A 87 -12.84 -11.42 -7.34
CA PRO A 87 -13.23 -11.05 -5.98
C PRO A 87 -12.34 -9.94 -5.45
N CYS A 88 -12.96 -8.92 -4.87
CA CYS A 88 -12.21 -7.89 -4.14
C CYS A 88 -11.84 -8.41 -2.75
N GLY A 89 -10.75 -7.92 -2.21
CA GLY A 89 -10.29 -8.28 -0.88
C GLY A 89 -9.55 -7.18 -0.19
N ILE A 90 -9.48 -7.30 1.12
CA ILE A 90 -8.62 -6.49 1.98
C ILE A 90 -7.59 -7.37 2.65
N MET A 91 -6.34 -6.93 2.70
CA MET A 91 -5.27 -7.60 3.41
C MET A 91 -4.56 -6.64 4.34
N PHE A 92 -4.41 -7.02 5.60
CA PHE A 92 -3.50 -6.35 6.53
C PHE A 92 -2.19 -7.12 6.58
N ALA A 93 -1.08 -6.45 6.31
CA ALA A 93 0.19 -7.13 6.08
C ALA A 93 1.41 -6.30 6.48
N ASN A 94 2.55 -7.00 6.59
CA ASN A 94 3.87 -6.41 6.57
C ASN A 94 4.65 -6.90 5.35
N GLU A 95 5.61 -6.12 4.90
CA GLU A 95 6.60 -6.57 3.92
C GLU A 95 7.63 -7.51 4.58
N SER A 96 8.02 -8.55 3.86
CA SER A 96 9.03 -9.51 4.30
C SER A 96 10.01 -9.85 3.18
N TYR A 97 11.23 -10.24 3.55
CA TYR A 97 12.21 -10.84 2.65
C TYR A 97 11.93 -12.32 2.37
N SER A 98 11.06 -12.95 3.15
CA SER A 98 10.81 -14.38 3.11
C SER A 98 9.33 -14.71 2.96
N ASP A 99 9.02 -15.67 2.10
CA ASP A 99 7.72 -16.32 1.99
C ASP A 99 7.54 -17.48 2.99
N GLN A 100 8.63 -17.87 3.70
CA GLN A 100 8.64 -18.96 4.67
C GLN A 100 8.12 -18.49 6.03
N GLN A 101 6.80 -18.39 6.14
CA GLN A 101 6.09 -17.90 7.30
C GLN A 101 5.34 -19.01 8.06
N ASP A 102 4.70 -18.66 9.16
CA ASP A 102 3.73 -19.52 9.82
C ASP A 102 2.55 -19.78 8.87
N GLU A 103 2.05 -21.03 8.81
CA GLU A 103 1.01 -21.47 7.87
C GLU A 103 -0.34 -20.75 8.02
N ARG A 104 -0.53 -20.02 9.11
CA ARG A 104 -1.76 -19.23 9.37
C ARG A 104 -1.76 -17.88 8.66
N TYR A 105 -0.59 -17.44 8.15
CA TYR A 105 -0.51 -16.26 7.33
C TYR A 105 -0.87 -16.53 5.87
N ASP A 106 -1.52 -15.58 5.29
CA ASP A 106 -1.61 -15.46 3.84
C ASP A 106 -0.34 -14.78 3.32
N VAL A 107 0.24 -15.30 2.24
CA VAL A 107 1.42 -14.74 1.59
C VAL A 107 1.05 -14.33 0.17
N LEU A 108 1.31 -13.08 -0.16
CA LEU A 108 1.04 -12.51 -1.48
C LEU A 108 2.32 -11.94 -2.06
N THR A 109 2.75 -12.44 -3.22
CA THR A 109 3.85 -11.83 -3.97
C THR A 109 3.28 -10.81 -4.95
N GLN A 110 3.70 -9.56 -4.81
CA GLN A 110 3.37 -8.46 -5.68
C GLN A 110 4.54 -8.22 -6.64
N PRO A 111 4.31 -8.29 -7.95
CA PRO A 111 5.36 -8.00 -8.94
C PRO A 111 5.89 -6.58 -8.81
N GLY A 112 7.18 -6.41 -9.02
CA GLY A 112 7.82 -5.11 -9.10
C GLY A 112 7.35 -4.31 -10.30
N GLY A 113 7.59 -3.00 -10.28
CA GLY A 113 7.18 -2.11 -11.35
C GLY A 113 7.18 -0.64 -10.93
N LEU A 114 6.49 0.18 -11.72
CA LEU A 114 6.27 1.58 -11.41
C LEU A 114 5.05 1.76 -10.51
N TRP A 115 5.19 2.67 -9.55
CA TRP A 115 4.16 3.03 -8.61
C TRP A 115 4.09 4.54 -8.48
N LEU A 116 2.88 5.07 -8.42
CA LEU A 116 2.64 6.45 -8.05
C LEU A 116 2.21 6.49 -6.60
N ARG A 117 2.87 7.33 -5.77
CA ARG A 117 2.55 7.49 -4.37
C ARG A 117 2.38 8.94 -3.97
N VAL A 118 1.64 9.15 -2.89
CA VAL A 118 1.50 10.42 -2.22
C VAL A 118 1.60 10.23 -0.71
N LYS A 119 2.21 11.20 -0.03
CA LYS A 119 2.18 11.26 1.43
C LYS A 119 0.79 11.69 1.91
N GLY A 120 0.24 10.93 2.86
CA GLY A 120 -1.07 11.21 3.46
C GLY A 120 -0.98 12.26 4.56
N ASP A 121 -0.66 13.50 4.22
CA ASP A 121 -0.63 14.64 5.15
C ASP A 121 -1.72 15.67 4.82
N SER A 122 -1.89 16.65 5.72
CA SER A 122 -2.94 17.68 5.58
C SER A 122 -2.72 18.58 4.36
N ASP A 123 -1.48 18.82 3.95
CA ASP A 123 -1.20 19.69 2.81
C ASP A 123 -1.63 18.99 1.51
N ASN A 124 -1.31 17.71 1.36
CA ASN A 124 -1.76 16.91 0.23
C ASN A 124 -3.27 16.64 0.26
N ALA A 125 -3.87 16.47 1.45
CA ALA A 125 -5.33 16.33 1.59
C ALA A 125 -6.04 17.60 1.12
N LYS A 126 -5.56 18.79 1.49
CA LYS A 126 -6.08 20.07 1.00
C LYS A 126 -5.94 20.22 -0.49
N ALA A 127 -4.74 19.94 -1.02
CA ALA A 127 -4.43 20.14 -2.43
C ALA A 127 -5.22 19.19 -3.36
N LEU A 128 -5.34 17.93 -2.98
CA LEU A 128 -5.90 16.88 -3.83
C LEU A 128 -7.39 16.61 -3.59
N LEU A 129 -7.86 16.78 -2.35
CA LEU A 129 -9.18 16.34 -1.92
C LEU A 129 -10.04 17.47 -1.35
N GLU A 130 -9.47 18.69 -1.22
CA GLU A 130 -10.13 19.86 -0.62
C GLU A 130 -10.60 19.60 0.84
N LYS A 131 -9.84 18.76 1.58
CA LYS A 131 -10.12 18.36 2.96
C LYS A 131 -8.96 18.72 3.88
N GLU A 132 -9.25 19.03 5.15
CA GLU A 132 -8.19 19.23 6.16
C GLU A 132 -7.53 17.93 6.59
N ASN A 133 -8.31 16.85 6.65
CA ASN A 133 -7.85 15.49 6.94
C ASN A 133 -8.54 14.52 6.00
N ALA A 134 -7.84 13.47 5.60
CA ALA A 134 -8.37 12.43 4.74
C ALA A 134 -7.77 11.07 5.13
N ASP A 135 -8.57 10.02 4.96
CA ASP A 135 -8.07 8.66 5.04
C ASP A 135 -7.27 8.32 3.77
N LEU A 136 -6.28 7.44 3.88
CA LEU A 136 -5.37 7.14 2.76
C LEU A 136 -6.09 6.61 1.52
N TYR A 137 -7.14 5.80 1.68
CA TYR A 137 -7.89 5.28 0.55
C TYR A 137 -8.55 6.37 -0.31
N GLU A 138 -8.85 7.53 0.27
CA GLU A 138 -9.45 8.65 -0.46
C GLU A 138 -8.48 9.24 -1.51
N PHE A 139 -7.16 9.07 -1.31
CA PHE A 139 -6.15 9.52 -2.27
C PHE A 139 -6.09 8.68 -3.54
N PHE A 140 -6.56 7.45 -3.55
CA PHE A 140 -6.47 6.58 -4.73
C PHE A 140 -7.14 7.17 -5.98
N GLY A 141 -8.28 7.83 -5.81
CA GLY A 141 -8.96 8.54 -6.90
C GLY A 141 -8.11 9.68 -7.48
N ALA A 142 -7.50 10.49 -6.63
CA ALA A 142 -6.63 11.58 -7.03
C ALA A 142 -5.34 11.06 -7.70
N LEU A 143 -4.76 9.98 -7.19
CA LEU A 143 -3.59 9.33 -7.79
C LEU A 143 -3.89 8.81 -9.21
N ARG A 144 -5.06 8.17 -9.43
CA ARG A 144 -5.47 7.71 -10.78
C ARG A 144 -5.59 8.89 -11.76
N ASN A 145 -6.22 9.98 -11.33
CA ASN A 145 -6.35 11.18 -12.17
C ASN A 145 -4.99 11.80 -12.49
N ALA A 146 -4.13 11.92 -11.49
CA ALA A 146 -2.77 12.43 -11.67
C ALA A 146 -1.94 11.53 -12.60
N ALA A 147 -2.09 10.20 -12.49
CA ALA A 147 -1.44 9.26 -13.40
C ALA A 147 -1.85 9.53 -14.85
N ILE A 148 -3.16 9.61 -15.13
CA ILE A 148 -3.69 9.84 -16.49
C ILE A 148 -3.16 11.15 -17.07
N GLU A 149 -3.18 12.25 -16.30
CA GLU A 149 -2.69 13.54 -16.77
C GLU A 149 -1.18 13.57 -17.04
N ASN A 150 -0.44 12.62 -16.49
CA ASN A 150 0.99 12.50 -16.64
C ASN A 150 1.45 11.35 -17.57
N GLY A 151 0.52 10.79 -18.35
CA GLY A 151 0.82 9.77 -19.34
C GLY A 151 0.94 8.35 -18.77
N TYR A 152 0.31 8.09 -17.63
CA TYR A 152 0.24 6.76 -17.01
C TYR A 152 -1.20 6.32 -16.83
N ILE A 153 -1.40 5.02 -16.70
CA ILE A 153 -2.66 4.42 -16.27
C ILE A 153 -2.40 3.43 -15.12
N GLN A 154 -3.42 3.16 -14.32
CA GLN A 154 -3.30 2.14 -13.29
C GLN A 154 -3.01 0.77 -13.90
N ASN A 155 -2.02 0.06 -13.36
CA ASN A 155 -1.69 -1.30 -13.78
C ASN A 155 -2.69 -2.30 -13.19
N LEU A 156 -3.70 -2.69 -13.99
CA LEU A 156 -4.73 -3.63 -13.55
C LEU A 156 -4.27 -5.09 -13.49
N ASP A 157 -3.10 -5.41 -14.01
CA ASP A 157 -2.54 -6.76 -13.88
C ASP A 157 -1.99 -6.99 -12.47
N VAL A 158 -1.47 -5.95 -11.83
CA VAL A 158 -1.07 -5.96 -10.42
C VAL A 158 -2.28 -5.76 -9.52
N ASN A 159 -3.09 -4.75 -9.80
CA ASN A 159 -4.38 -4.40 -9.18
C ASN A 159 -4.41 -4.49 -7.64
N ILE A 160 -3.40 -3.92 -7.02
CA ILE A 160 -3.27 -3.77 -5.58
C ILE A 160 -3.03 -2.29 -5.30
N GLU A 161 -3.87 -1.68 -4.47
CA GLU A 161 -3.68 -0.34 -3.94
C GLU A 161 -3.18 -0.47 -2.50
N VAL A 162 -2.22 0.34 -2.10
CA VAL A 162 -1.53 0.18 -0.82
C VAL A 162 -1.68 1.44 0.03
N GLU A 163 -2.20 1.28 1.23
CA GLU A 163 -2.11 2.23 2.33
C GLU A 163 -0.96 1.77 3.24
N TYR A 164 0.13 2.52 3.27
CA TYR A 164 1.34 2.17 4.01
C TYR A 164 1.49 3.07 5.24
N HIS A 165 1.51 2.47 6.42
CA HIS A 165 1.51 3.16 7.70
C HIS A 165 2.79 2.91 8.49
N CYS A 166 3.47 3.96 8.93
CA CYS A 166 4.59 3.86 9.86
C CYS A 166 4.09 3.97 11.31
N HIS A 167 4.16 2.88 12.05
CA HIS A 167 3.69 2.84 13.45
C HIS A 167 4.64 3.55 14.42
N ALA A 168 5.93 3.64 14.12
CA ALA A 168 6.89 4.35 14.97
C ALA A 168 6.51 5.83 15.14
N GLU A 169 5.84 6.40 14.14
CA GLU A 169 5.38 7.78 14.13
C GLU A 169 3.92 7.95 14.60
N TYR A 170 3.18 6.87 14.84
CA TYR A 170 1.76 6.91 15.22
C TYR A 170 1.50 7.70 16.50
N ASN A 171 2.47 7.76 17.40
CA ASN A 171 2.38 8.50 18.65
C ASN A 171 2.93 9.92 18.57
N THR A 172 3.46 10.34 17.41
CA THR A 172 4.09 11.64 17.20
C THR A 172 3.59 12.24 15.90
N PRO A 173 2.66 13.22 15.92
CA PRO A 173 2.26 13.92 14.70
C PRO A 173 3.42 14.70 14.06
N PRO A 174 3.50 14.79 12.72
CA PRO A 174 2.63 14.16 11.74
C PRO A 174 2.99 12.69 11.46
N HIS A 175 1.98 11.83 11.39
CA HIS A 175 2.17 10.44 11.00
C HIS A 175 2.67 10.35 9.56
N THR A 176 3.71 9.54 9.29
CA THR A 176 4.13 9.27 7.92
C THR A 176 3.33 8.11 7.37
N CYS A 177 2.45 8.41 6.45
CA CYS A 177 1.62 7.44 5.74
C CYS A 177 1.71 7.73 4.25
N TYR A 178 1.58 6.68 3.44
CA TYR A 178 1.60 6.81 1.98
C TYR A 178 0.48 6.01 1.35
N ALA A 179 -0.17 6.60 0.35
CA ALA A 179 -1.04 5.88 -0.57
C ALA A 179 -0.28 5.58 -1.86
N TYR A 180 -0.36 4.34 -2.35
CA TYR A 180 0.31 3.88 -3.58
C TYR A 180 -0.69 3.24 -4.53
N ILE A 181 -0.54 3.52 -5.82
CA ILE A 181 -1.17 2.75 -6.89
C ILE A 181 -0.11 2.24 -7.89
N PRO A 182 -0.23 1.01 -8.41
CA PRO A 182 0.62 0.54 -9.48
C PRO A 182 0.27 1.23 -10.79
N VAL A 183 1.27 1.65 -11.57
CA VAL A 183 1.05 2.34 -12.85
C VAL A 183 1.90 1.76 -13.97
N ILE A 184 1.43 1.91 -15.19
CA ILE A 184 2.18 1.65 -16.42
C ILE A 184 2.06 2.87 -17.33
N GLU A 185 3.00 3.04 -18.25
CA GLU A 185 2.89 4.07 -19.28
C GLU A 185 1.62 3.86 -20.10
N ASN A 186 0.92 4.95 -20.38
CA ASN A 186 -0.26 4.92 -21.24
C ASN A 186 0.22 4.73 -22.69
N PRO A 187 -0.19 3.66 -23.40
CA PRO A 187 0.28 3.36 -24.74
C PRO A 187 -0.11 4.42 -25.80
#